data_1035f0f4abd24418f46c417ccbff131f
#
_entry.id   1035f0f4abd24418f46c417ccbff131f
#
_cell.length_a   1.000
_cell.length_b   1.000
_cell.length_c   1.000
_cell.angle_alpha   90.00
_cell.angle_beta   90.00
_cell.angle_gamma   90.00
#
_symmetry.space_group_name_H-M   'P 1'
#
loop_
_entity.id
_entity.type
_entity.pdbx_description
1 polymer ?
#
loop_
_entity_poly.entity_id
_entity_poly.type
_entity_poly.pdbx_seq_one_letter_code
_entity_poly.pdbx_strand_id
1 'polypeptide(L)'
;MAYTTIDDPSAYFQTALYSSDSSSVTVTNDGNSDLQPDWIWIKVRDGANDHNTFDSSRSNFGERLFPNLNSQSDSVVSVSASSDGFATGTGYGDINNTSGANNYVAWQWKANGGTTVSNTDGTITSTVQANTTAGFSIVTFTGTGNDGDSYG
;
A
#
# COMPACT_ATOMS: atom_id res chain seq x y z
N MET A 1 -14.41 -29.19 -6.37
CA MET A 1 -13.04 -29.03 -5.82
C MET A 1 -12.82 -27.53 -5.74
N ALA A 2 -12.62 -26.97 -4.53
CA ALA A 2 -12.32 -25.55 -4.40
C ALA A 2 -10.88 -25.32 -4.91
N TYR A 3 -10.69 -24.31 -5.74
CA TYR A 3 -9.38 -23.92 -6.25
C TYR A 3 -8.52 -23.20 -5.19
N THR A 4 -9.14 -22.69 -4.14
CA THR A 4 -8.52 -21.93 -3.07
C THR A 4 -9.28 -22.13 -1.77
N THR A 5 -8.63 -21.91 -0.65
CA THR A 5 -9.26 -21.86 0.68
C THR A 5 -9.81 -20.46 1.02
N ILE A 6 -9.69 -19.50 0.10
CA ILE A 6 -10.23 -18.15 0.27
C ILE A 6 -11.67 -18.14 -0.24
N ASP A 7 -12.62 -18.09 0.68
CA ASP A 7 -14.04 -18.01 0.36
C ASP A 7 -14.49 -16.57 0.05
N ASP A 8 -13.83 -15.59 0.68
CA ASP A 8 -14.08 -14.16 0.44
C ASP A 8 -12.78 -13.42 0.11
N PRO A 9 -12.49 -13.17 -1.18
CA PRO A 9 -11.32 -12.42 -1.60
C PRO A 9 -11.28 -10.98 -1.09
N SER A 10 -12.45 -10.37 -0.79
CA SER A 10 -12.52 -8.98 -0.29
C SER A 10 -11.88 -8.78 1.07
N ALA A 11 -11.72 -9.85 1.85
CA ALA A 11 -10.97 -9.83 3.10
C ALA A 11 -9.45 -9.62 2.92
N TYR A 12 -8.93 -9.75 1.69
CA TYR A 12 -7.49 -9.74 1.40
C TYR A 12 -7.08 -8.72 0.34
N PHE A 13 -7.99 -8.40 -0.58
CA PHE A 13 -7.76 -7.43 -1.66
C PHE A 13 -9.05 -6.71 -2.01
N GLN A 14 -8.97 -5.37 -2.11
CA GLN A 14 -10.07 -4.56 -2.61
C GLN A 14 -9.56 -3.43 -3.52
N THR A 15 -10.43 -2.97 -4.41
CA THR A 15 -10.21 -1.80 -5.25
C THR A 15 -11.27 -0.77 -4.93
N ALA A 16 -10.85 0.45 -4.60
CA ALA A 16 -11.76 1.56 -4.35
C ALA A 16 -11.58 2.67 -5.37
N LEU A 17 -12.68 3.31 -5.76
CA LEU A 17 -12.69 4.53 -6.55
C LEU A 17 -13.11 5.70 -5.65
N TYR A 18 -12.40 6.81 -5.76
CA TYR A 18 -12.76 8.03 -5.02
C TYR A 18 -12.42 9.29 -5.83
N SER A 19 -13.01 10.39 -5.44
CA SER A 19 -12.72 11.72 -5.99
C SER A 19 -12.04 12.58 -4.94
N SER A 20 -11.21 13.51 -5.40
CA SER A 20 -10.61 14.50 -4.51
C SER A 20 -11.66 15.40 -3.88
N ASP A 21 -11.33 15.89 -2.70
CA ASP A 21 -12.06 16.91 -1.96
C ASP A 21 -11.07 18.00 -1.52
N SER A 22 -11.59 19.19 -1.22
CA SER A 22 -10.83 20.29 -0.63
C SER A 22 -10.32 19.99 0.80
N SER A 23 -10.79 18.91 1.40
CA SER A 23 -10.39 18.39 2.71
C SER A 23 -9.77 16.99 2.60
N SER A 24 -9.44 16.37 3.73
CA SER A 24 -9.05 14.96 3.76
C SER A 24 -10.20 14.07 3.27
N VAL A 25 -9.88 13.02 2.52
CA VAL A 25 -10.84 12.04 2.02
C VAL A 25 -10.72 10.76 2.82
N THR A 26 -11.84 10.24 3.30
CA THR A 26 -11.94 8.89 3.86
C THR A 26 -12.55 7.99 2.80
N VAL A 27 -11.84 6.91 2.47
CA VAL A 27 -12.26 5.89 1.52
C VAL A 27 -12.64 4.65 2.32
N THR A 28 -13.93 4.31 2.30
CA THR A 28 -14.43 3.07 2.88
C THR A 28 -14.60 2.04 1.76
N ASN A 29 -14.18 0.83 2.01
CA ASN A 29 -14.33 -0.28 1.08
C ASN A 29 -15.80 -0.72 0.99
N ASP A 30 -16.17 -1.39 -0.09
CA ASP A 30 -17.53 -1.84 -0.37
C ASP A 30 -17.63 -3.37 -0.62
N GLY A 31 -16.57 -4.10 -0.28
CA GLY A 31 -16.54 -5.57 -0.36
C GLY A 31 -17.38 -6.23 0.74
N ASN A 32 -17.48 -7.56 0.68
CA ASN A 32 -18.25 -8.32 1.67
C ASN A 32 -17.61 -8.34 3.06
N SER A 33 -16.29 -8.20 3.13
CA SER A 33 -15.52 -8.14 4.37
C SER A 33 -14.81 -6.81 4.50
N ASP A 34 -14.70 -6.33 5.75
CA ASP A 34 -13.85 -5.20 6.09
C ASP A 34 -12.39 -5.52 5.76
N LEU A 35 -11.67 -4.59 5.15
CA LEU A 35 -10.27 -4.71 4.85
C LEU A 35 -9.51 -3.50 5.38
N GLN A 36 -8.72 -3.72 6.44
CA GLN A 36 -7.64 -2.81 6.82
C GLN A 36 -6.44 -3.11 5.92
N PRO A 37 -6.06 -2.20 5.02
CA PRO A 37 -4.94 -2.45 4.12
C PRO A 37 -3.60 -2.37 4.86
N ASP A 38 -2.65 -3.18 4.41
CA ASP A 38 -1.23 -3.09 4.75
C ASP A 38 -0.40 -2.50 3.61
N TRP A 39 -0.92 -2.56 2.39
CA TRP A 39 -0.34 -1.94 1.22
C TRP A 39 -1.41 -1.29 0.36
N ILE A 40 -1.16 -0.05 -0.06
CA ILE A 40 -2.07 0.77 -0.87
C ILE A 40 -1.32 1.30 -2.08
N TRP A 41 -1.87 1.10 -3.26
CA TRP A 41 -1.39 1.68 -4.51
C TRP A 41 -2.44 2.65 -5.03
N ILE A 42 -2.08 3.92 -5.19
CA ILE A 42 -2.99 4.98 -5.65
C ILE A 42 -2.54 5.52 -7.00
N LYS A 43 -3.51 5.78 -7.87
CA LYS A 43 -3.31 6.41 -9.18
C LYS A 43 -4.46 7.37 -9.53
N VAL A 44 -4.09 8.56 -10.01
CA VAL A 44 -5.03 9.47 -10.68
C VAL A 44 -5.50 8.84 -11.99
N ARG A 45 -6.81 8.82 -12.23
CA ARG A 45 -7.43 8.19 -13.41
C ARG A 45 -7.56 9.14 -14.61
N ASP A 46 -7.65 10.43 -14.35
CA ASP A 46 -7.93 11.50 -15.33
C ASP A 46 -6.77 12.49 -15.49
N GLY A 47 -5.56 12.09 -15.07
CA GLY A 47 -4.35 12.87 -15.16
C GLY A 47 -3.08 12.04 -15.32
N ALA A 48 -2.01 12.70 -15.75
CA ALA A 48 -0.69 12.11 -15.96
C ALA A 48 0.20 12.14 -14.71
N ASN A 49 -0.41 12.11 -13.53
CA ASN A 49 0.30 12.09 -12.25
C ASN A 49 1.02 10.76 -12.02
N ASP A 50 1.99 10.77 -11.13
CA ASP A 50 2.76 9.58 -10.78
C ASP A 50 1.93 8.54 -10.00
N HIS A 51 2.40 7.31 -10.01
CA HIS A 51 1.89 6.26 -9.16
C HIS A 51 2.44 6.42 -7.75
N ASN A 52 1.64 6.11 -6.75
CA ASN A 52 2.04 6.19 -5.35
C ASN A 52 1.74 4.89 -4.63
N THR A 53 2.72 4.34 -3.92
CA THR A 53 2.53 3.16 -3.06
C THR A 53 2.93 3.47 -1.63
N PHE A 54 2.13 2.98 -0.71
CA PHE A 54 2.27 3.12 0.74
C PHE A 54 2.15 1.77 1.41
N ASP A 55 2.83 1.58 2.53
CA ASP A 55 2.69 0.35 3.30
C ASP A 55 2.87 0.55 4.81
N SER A 56 2.36 -0.40 5.57
CA SER A 56 2.41 -0.40 7.04
C SER A 56 3.79 -0.78 7.59
N SER A 57 4.69 -1.35 6.76
CA SER A 57 6.05 -1.76 7.19
C SER A 57 7.04 -0.58 7.19
N ARG A 58 6.80 0.44 6.36
CA ARG A 58 7.62 1.64 6.28
C ARG A 58 6.88 2.82 6.91
N SER A 59 7.39 3.30 8.05
CA SER A 59 6.86 4.48 8.75
C SER A 59 5.33 4.49 8.91
N ASN A 60 4.69 3.31 8.91
CA ASN A 60 3.23 3.16 9.02
C ASN A 60 2.48 4.09 8.06
N PHE A 61 2.68 3.90 6.75
CA PHE A 61 2.15 4.74 5.66
C PHE A 61 2.72 6.16 5.58
N GLY A 62 3.71 6.51 6.39
CA GLY A 62 4.33 7.84 6.41
C GLY A 62 5.29 8.11 5.24
N GLU A 63 5.60 7.11 4.44
CA GLU A 63 6.48 7.21 3.28
C GLU A 63 5.80 6.66 2.04
N ARG A 64 5.99 7.35 0.90
CA ARG A 64 5.53 6.87 -0.40
C ARG A 64 6.69 6.45 -1.29
N LEU A 65 6.48 5.46 -2.14
CA LEU A 65 7.33 5.15 -3.27
C LEU A 65 6.61 5.47 -4.58
N PHE A 66 7.40 5.79 -5.59
CA PHE A 66 6.95 6.04 -6.95
C PHE A 66 7.39 4.89 -7.86
N PRO A 67 6.56 3.86 -8.07
CA PRO A 67 6.97 2.67 -8.84
C PRO A 67 7.25 2.95 -10.32
N ASN A 68 6.87 4.10 -10.83
CA ASN A 68 7.13 4.57 -12.20
C ASN A 68 8.30 5.55 -12.33
N LEU A 69 8.99 5.89 -11.24
CA LEU A 69 10.10 6.82 -11.23
C LEU A 69 11.34 6.17 -10.60
N ASN A 70 12.50 6.80 -10.84
CA ASN A 70 13.75 6.48 -10.15
C ASN A 70 14.02 7.43 -8.96
N SER A 71 13.01 8.12 -8.48
CA SER A 71 13.09 9.02 -7.35
C SER A 71 13.15 8.23 -6.03
N GLN A 72 13.78 8.82 -5.04
CA GLN A 72 13.74 8.30 -3.68
C GLN A 72 12.32 8.42 -3.10
N SER A 73 12.02 7.61 -2.08
CA SER A 73 10.82 7.79 -1.27
C SER A 73 10.79 9.18 -0.63
N ASP A 74 9.61 9.72 -0.45
CA ASP A 74 9.42 10.93 0.35
C ASP A 74 8.44 10.69 1.52
N SER A 75 8.61 11.48 2.58
CA SER A 75 7.89 11.36 3.84
C SER A 75 6.82 12.44 4.03
N VAL A 76 6.28 12.98 2.96
CA VAL A 76 5.47 14.21 3.03
C VAL A 76 3.98 13.95 3.10
N VAL A 77 3.54 12.70 3.02
CA VAL A 77 2.14 12.38 2.74
C VAL A 77 1.43 11.83 3.96
N SER A 78 0.24 12.32 4.18
CA SER A 78 -0.66 11.83 5.20
C SER A 78 -1.62 10.79 4.59
N VAL A 79 -1.20 9.53 4.58
CA VAL A 79 -2.09 8.39 4.33
C VAL A 79 -2.14 7.55 5.60
N SER A 80 -3.30 7.06 5.94
CA SER A 80 -3.48 6.18 7.11
C SER A 80 -4.51 5.10 6.80
N ALA A 81 -4.22 3.88 7.21
CA ALA A 81 -5.21 2.81 7.14
C ALA A 81 -6.30 3.00 8.20
N SER A 82 -7.51 2.56 7.88
CA SER A 82 -8.63 2.39 8.81
C SER A 82 -9.00 0.91 8.91
N SER A 83 -9.93 0.57 9.80
CA SER A 83 -10.41 -0.82 9.92
C SER A 83 -11.02 -1.35 8.62
N ASP A 84 -11.53 -0.45 7.78
CA ASP A 84 -12.11 -0.77 6.48
C ASP A 84 -11.80 0.34 5.47
N GLY A 85 -10.64 0.25 4.82
CA GLY A 85 -10.15 1.23 3.87
C GLY A 85 -9.06 2.15 4.42
N PHE A 86 -9.05 3.42 4.01
CA PHE A 86 -7.98 4.37 4.35
C PHE A 86 -8.46 5.82 4.29
N ALA A 87 -7.64 6.71 4.85
CA ALA A 87 -7.82 8.16 4.68
C ALA A 87 -6.60 8.79 4.02
N THR A 88 -6.83 9.84 3.23
CA THR A 88 -5.77 10.69 2.66
C THR A 88 -5.78 12.06 3.31
N GLY A 89 -4.59 12.64 3.51
CA GLY A 89 -4.47 14.06 3.83
C GLY A 89 -4.75 14.97 2.63
N THR A 90 -4.48 16.24 2.78
CA THR A 90 -4.74 17.29 1.79
C THR A 90 -3.47 17.75 1.08
N GLY A 91 -3.60 18.31 -0.12
CA GLY A 91 -2.53 19.07 -0.77
C GLY A 91 -1.60 18.29 -1.69
N TYR A 92 -1.86 17.01 -1.94
CA TYR A 92 -1.06 16.18 -2.85
C TYR A 92 -1.88 15.76 -4.06
N GLY A 93 -1.64 16.41 -5.20
CA GLY A 93 -2.37 16.16 -6.45
C GLY A 93 -2.38 14.71 -6.91
N ASP A 94 -1.37 13.93 -6.50
CA ASP A 94 -1.22 12.51 -6.87
C ASP A 94 -2.15 11.59 -6.07
N ILE A 95 -2.66 12.03 -4.92
CA ILE A 95 -3.52 11.23 -4.03
C ILE A 95 -4.80 11.96 -3.58
N ASN A 96 -4.77 13.28 -3.47
CA ASN A 96 -5.91 14.12 -3.14
C ASN A 96 -5.64 15.58 -3.55
N ASN A 97 -6.11 15.98 -4.72
CA ASN A 97 -5.94 17.32 -5.25
C ASN A 97 -6.96 18.29 -4.66
N THR A 98 -6.51 19.26 -3.89
CA THR A 98 -7.37 20.29 -3.29
C THR A 98 -7.69 21.46 -4.21
N SER A 99 -7.03 21.53 -5.40
CA SER A 99 -7.19 22.64 -6.36
C SER A 99 -8.07 22.29 -7.57
N GLY A 100 -8.61 21.08 -7.62
CA GLY A 100 -9.46 20.60 -8.72
C GLY A 100 -10.04 19.22 -8.44
N ALA A 101 -11.06 18.84 -9.19
CA ALA A 101 -11.68 17.53 -9.07
C ALA A 101 -10.90 16.50 -9.90
N ASN A 102 -10.13 15.66 -9.24
CA ASN A 102 -9.50 14.48 -9.84
C ASN A 102 -10.20 13.21 -9.36
N ASN A 103 -10.20 12.19 -10.21
CA ASN A 103 -10.69 10.86 -9.88
C ASN A 103 -9.53 9.90 -9.70
N TYR A 104 -9.62 9.05 -8.69
CA TYR A 104 -8.57 8.14 -8.29
C TYR A 104 -9.05 6.70 -8.29
N VAL A 105 -8.09 5.80 -8.35
CA VAL A 105 -8.25 4.39 -8.02
C VAL A 105 -7.21 4.04 -6.98
N ALA A 106 -7.62 3.24 -6.01
CA ALA A 106 -6.75 2.63 -5.01
C ALA A 106 -6.90 1.12 -5.06
N TRP A 107 -5.79 0.40 -5.16
CA TRP A 107 -5.71 -1.05 -4.95
C TRP A 107 -5.13 -1.28 -3.57
N GLN A 108 -5.75 -2.17 -2.81
CA GLN A 108 -5.47 -2.39 -1.41
C GLN A 108 -5.23 -3.87 -1.12
N TRP A 109 -4.17 -4.18 -0.41
CA TRP A 109 -3.84 -5.56 0.00
C TRP A 109 -3.65 -5.64 1.50
N LYS A 110 -4.09 -6.78 2.04
CA LYS A 110 -3.85 -7.14 3.44
C LYS A 110 -2.64 -8.07 3.53
N ALA A 111 -1.67 -7.70 4.35
CA ALA A 111 -0.59 -8.57 4.78
C ALA A 111 -0.86 -9.07 6.21
N ASN A 112 -0.15 -8.60 7.22
CA ASN A 112 -0.25 -9.12 8.59
C ASN A 112 -0.53 -8.02 9.64
N GLY A 113 -1.27 -6.97 9.25
CA GLY A 113 -1.68 -5.90 10.16
C GLY A 113 -0.50 -5.12 10.77
N GLY A 114 0.56 -4.89 10.01
CA GLY A 114 1.78 -4.23 10.47
C GLY A 114 2.73 -5.14 11.27
N THR A 115 2.36 -6.38 11.58
CA THR A 115 3.22 -7.32 12.31
C THR A 115 4.27 -7.91 11.38
N THR A 116 5.54 -7.70 11.73
CA THR A 116 6.70 -8.14 10.95
C THR A 116 7.53 -9.18 11.70
N VAL A 117 8.28 -9.97 10.93
CA VAL A 117 9.30 -10.90 11.43
C VAL A 117 10.61 -10.66 10.70
N SER A 118 11.72 -10.88 11.41
CA SER A 118 13.06 -10.85 10.80
C SER A 118 13.29 -12.15 10.04
N ASN A 119 13.80 -12.06 8.82
CA ASN A 119 14.24 -13.21 8.03
C ASN A 119 15.75 -13.12 7.81
N THR A 120 16.45 -14.23 8.12
CA THR A 120 17.90 -14.38 8.03
C THR A 120 18.33 -15.52 7.11
N ASP A 121 17.44 -15.99 6.24
CA ASP A 121 17.73 -17.10 5.31
C ASP A 121 18.68 -16.66 4.18
N GLY A 122 18.71 -15.35 3.87
CA GLY A 122 19.67 -14.76 2.96
C GLY A 122 20.91 -14.20 3.65
N THR A 123 21.86 -13.67 2.88
CA THR A 123 23.04 -12.96 3.40
C THR A 123 22.67 -11.56 3.95
N ILE A 124 21.58 -10.98 3.45
CA ILE A 124 21.00 -9.74 3.95
C ILE A 124 19.80 -10.08 4.81
N THR A 125 19.81 -9.61 6.07
CA THR A 125 18.62 -9.69 6.93
C THR A 125 17.51 -8.82 6.35
N SER A 126 16.34 -9.40 6.14
CA SER A 126 15.12 -8.70 5.73
C SER A 126 14.08 -8.68 6.86
N THR A 127 13.14 -7.75 6.74
CA THR A 127 11.95 -7.70 7.59
C THR A 127 10.74 -8.02 6.74
N VAL A 128 9.98 -9.04 7.13
CA VAL A 128 8.87 -9.59 6.35
C VAL A 128 7.56 -9.42 7.09
N GLN A 129 6.57 -8.91 6.37
CA GLN A 129 5.17 -8.93 6.78
C GLN A 129 4.41 -9.79 5.77
N ALA A 130 3.90 -10.95 6.16
CA ALA A 130 3.34 -11.92 5.24
C ALA A 130 1.92 -12.36 5.63
N ASN A 131 1.06 -12.45 4.62
CA ASN A 131 -0.21 -13.17 4.67
C ASN A 131 -0.09 -14.45 3.86
N THR A 132 0.16 -15.56 4.52
CA THR A 132 0.36 -16.85 3.84
C THR A 132 -0.93 -17.40 3.23
N THR A 133 -2.09 -16.99 3.71
CA THR A 133 -3.40 -17.37 3.15
C THR A 133 -3.64 -16.67 1.82
N ALA A 134 -3.39 -15.37 1.75
CA ALA A 134 -3.55 -14.57 0.52
C ALA A 134 -2.35 -14.72 -0.44
N GLY A 135 -1.20 -15.23 0.03
CA GLY A 135 0.02 -15.30 -0.76
C GLY A 135 0.63 -13.93 -1.06
N PHE A 136 0.45 -12.96 -0.16
CA PHE A 136 0.98 -11.60 -0.30
C PHE A 136 1.94 -11.27 0.83
N SER A 137 3.06 -10.62 0.51
CA SER A 137 4.01 -10.16 1.53
C SER A 137 4.62 -8.81 1.17
N ILE A 138 5.01 -8.08 2.21
CA ILE A 138 5.81 -6.86 2.13
C ILE A 138 7.16 -7.19 2.74
N VAL A 139 8.24 -6.97 1.98
CA VAL A 139 9.60 -7.25 2.41
C VAL A 139 10.42 -5.97 2.35
N THR A 140 11.06 -5.63 3.44
CA THR A 140 11.99 -4.49 3.52
C THR A 140 13.38 -4.97 3.89
N PHE A 141 14.40 -4.39 3.25
CA PHE A 141 15.82 -4.70 3.51
C PHE A 141 16.70 -3.52 3.15
N THR A 142 17.92 -3.52 3.68
CA THR A 142 18.95 -2.55 3.30
C THR A 142 19.99 -3.27 2.44
N GLY A 143 20.12 -2.85 1.19
CA GLY A 143 21.15 -3.38 0.29
C GLY A 143 22.56 -3.02 0.76
N THR A 144 23.49 -3.94 0.63
CA THR A 144 24.90 -3.73 0.98
C THR A 144 25.75 -3.18 -0.18
N GLY A 145 25.24 -3.32 -1.40
CA GLY A 145 25.96 -2.98 -2.64
C GLY A 145 26.95 -4.04 -3.09
N ASN A 146 27.00 -5.20 -2.45
CA ASN A 146 27.89 -6.29 -2.84
C ASN A 146 27.23 -7.22 -3.86
N ASP A 147 27.98 -7.67 -4.86
CA ASP A 147 27.54 -8.69 -5.80
C ASP A 147 27.38 -10.05 -5.10
N GLY A 148 26.29 -10.75 -5.39
CA GLY A 148 26.01 -12.07 -4.85
C GLY A 148 25.28 -12.09 -3.53
N ASP A 149 24.95 -10.94 -2.93
CA ASP A 149 24.09 -10.88 -1.77
C ASP A 149 22.67 -11.32 -2.11
N SER A 150 22.03 -12.01 -1.16
CA SER A 150 20.66 -12.48 -1.26
C SER A 150 19.85 -12.06 -0.05
N TYR A 151 18.56 -11.82 -0.22
CA TYR A 151 17.58 -11.64 0.83
C TYR A 151 16.60 -12.80 0.80
N GLY A 152 16.23 -13.28 1.97
CA GLY A 152 15.30 -14.40 2.14
C GLY A 152 13.84 -13.94 2.20
#